data_da6f78459250ee6f679631047a997e8a
#
_entry.id   da6f78459250ee6f679631047a997e8a
#
_cell.length_a   1.000
_cell.length_b   1.000
_cell.length_c   1.000
_cell.angle_alpha   90.00
_cell.angle_beta   90.00
_cell.angle_gamma   90.00
#
_symmetry.space_group_name_H-M   'P 1'
#
loop_
_entity.id
_entity.type
_entity.pdbx_description
1 polymer ?
#
loop_
_entity_poly.entity_id
_entity_poly.type
_entity_poly.pdbx_seq_one_letter_code
_entity_poly.pdbx_strand_id
1 'polypeptide(L)'
;MNFIVLSSSRGTVFKAVLERIADRSLTAKCLGLISNREDHGCVTHAREAGLPIRIIPHTKGEDREAYDKKIHAAILDLMENKKPTTCVLACMGWMFLFSPWFVSIWKNQILNIHPSLLPKHPGAHAHALVLAAKETESGMTIHLIDEGLDTGTILVQKKCSVYPDDTVETLKARVQKLECEWYPKVLQIYPSACT
;
A
#
# COMPACT_ATOMS: atom_id res chain seq x y z
N MET A 1 6.13 -12.37 10.81
CA MET A 1 6.44 -11.79 9.48
C MET A 1 7.02 -10.41 9.64
N ASN A 2 7.97 -10.04 8.77
CA ASN A 2 8.47 -8.67 8.68
C ASN A 2 7.85 -7.97 7.47
N PHE A 3 7.62 -6.67 7.57
CA PHE A 3 7.20 -5.85 6.44
C PHE A 3 7.82 -4.44 6.49
N ILE A 4 7.91 -3.81 5.33
CA ILE A 4 8.32 -2.41 5.15
C ILE A 4 7.18 -1.69 4.46
N VAL A 5 6.86 -0.49 4.94
CA VAL A 5 5.79 0.33 4.35
C VAL A 5 6.36 1.24 3.27
N LEU A 6 5.70 1.26 2.11
CA LEU A 6 5.91 2.26 1.06
C LEU A 6 4.68 3.15 0.99
N SER A 7 4.83 4.45 1.22
CA SER A 7 3.69 5.37 1.24
C SER A 7 4.06 6.77 0.77
N SER A 8 3.21 7.33 -0.08
CA SER A 8 3.25 8.71 -0.59
C SER A 8 1.98 9.47 -0.18
N SER A 9 1.45 9.23 1.03
CA SER A 9 0.11 9.65 1.41
C SER A 9 0.03 10.17 2.85
N ARG A 10 -1.18 10.57 3.27
CA ARG A 10 -1.47 10.93 4.67
C ARG A 10 -1.30 9.78 5.66
N GLY A 11 -1.24 8.52 5.18
CA GLY A 11 -0.95 7.36 5.99
C GLY A 11 -2.11 6.85 6.85
N THR A 12 -3.37 7.06 6.46
CA THR A 12 -4.53 6.62 7.25
C THR A 12 -4.55 5.11 7.47
N VAL A 13 -4.29 4.32 6.43
CA VAL A 13 -4.22 2.85 6.53
C VAL A 13 -2.99 2.44 7.35
N PHE A 14 -1.86 3.12 7.15
CA PHE A 14 -0.65 2.86 7.92
C PHE A 14 -0.86 3.12 9.42
N LYS A 15 -1.55 4.21 9.78
CA LYS A 15 -1.91 4.48 11.18
C LYS A 15 -2.74 3.32 11.76
N ALA A 16 -3.75 2.84 11.04
CA ALA A 16 -4.55 1.69 11.49
C ALA A 16 -3.71 0.41 11.68
N VAL A 17 -2.71 0.17 10.81
CA VAL A 17 -1.76 -0.94 10.97
C VAL A 17 -0.93 -0.77 12.25
N LEU A 18 -0.43 0.45 12.53
CA LEU A 18 0.35 0.73 13.74
C LEU A 18 -0.47 0.56 15.02
N GLU A 19 -1.74 0.97 15.01
CA GLU A 19 -2.67 0.76 16.13
C GLU A 19 -2.85 -0.74 16.42
N ARG A 20 -2.97 -1.58 15.38
CA ARG A 20 -3.07 -3.05 15.53
C ARG A 20 -1.78 -3.72 15.99
N ILE A 21 -0.62 -3.12 15.71
CA ILE A 21 0.66 -3.57 16.29
C ILE A 21 0.72 -3.20 17.78
N ALA A 22 0.30 -1.98 18.13
CA ALA A 22 0.34 -1.49 19.50
C ALA A 22 -0.61 -2.27 20.43
N ASP A 23 -1.81 -2.62 19.97
CA ASP A 23 -2.77 -3.45 20.73
C ASP A 23 -2.50 -4.94 20.64
N ARG A 24 -1.45 -5.37 19.91
CA ARG A 24 -1.00 -6.76 19.70
C ARG A 24 -1.98 -7.63 18.90
N SER A 25 -2.99 -7.05 18.24
CA SER A 25 -3.87 -7.79 17.34
C SER A 25 -3.22 -8.10 15.99
N LEU A 26 -2.12 -7.41 15.66
CA LEU A 26 -1.23 -7.72 14.54
C LEU A 26 0.17 -8.07 15.08
N THR A 27 0.63 -9.30 14.84
CA THR A 27 1.94 -9.78 15.30
C THR A 27 3.07 -9.55 14.29
N ALA A 28 2.76 -9.04 13.10
CA ALA A 28 3.75 -8.68 12.11
C ALA A 28 4.61 -7.48 12.57
N LYS A 29 5.92 -7.54 12.27
CA LYS A 29 6.89 -6.50 12.64
C LYS A 29 7.10 -5.54 11.50
N CYS A 30 6.78 -4.25 11.72
CA CYS A 30 7.17 -3.18 10.80
C CYS A 30 8.65 -2.86 10.98
N LEU A 31 9.43 -2.94 9.90
CA LEU A 31 10.86 -2.63 9.90
C LEU A 31 11.13 -1.14 9.63
N GLY A 32 10.19 -0.43 9.02
CA GLY A 32 10.31 0.98 8.73
C GLY A 32 9.39 1.46 7.62
N LEU A 33 9.53 2.75 7.31
CA LEU A 33 8.80 3.46 6.27
C LEU A 33 9.75 3.96 5.19
N ILE A 34 9.34 3.81 3.93
CA ILE A 34 9.92 4.52 2.79
C ILE A 34 8.88 5.48 2.25
N SER A 35 9.23 6.76 2.13
CA SER A 35 8.38 7.81 1.54
C SER A 35 9.20 8.66 0.56
N ASN A 36 8.52 9.27 -0.41
CA ASN A 36 9.18 10.15 -1.38
C ASN A 36 9.27 11.62 -0.90
N ARG A 37 8.60 11.97 0.20
CA ARG A 37 8.61 13.32 0.79
C ARG A 37 8.49 13.25 2.30
N GLU A 38 9.14 14.19 2.97
CA GLU A 38 9.18 14.26 4.42
C GLU A 38 7.87 14.81 5.04
N ASP A 39 7.14 15.63 4.30
CA ASP A 39 5.91 16.29 4.75
C ASP A 39 4.64 15.43 4.63
N HIS A 40 4.75 14.17 4.19
CA HIS A 40 3.62 13.25 4.18
C HIS A 40 3.21 12.81 5.59
N GLY A 41 1.90 12.69 5.83
CA GLY A 41 1.37 12.28 7.15
C GLY A 41 1.85 10.89 7.60
N CYS A 42 2.12 9.97 6.66
CA CYS A 42 2.71 8.67 6.98
C CYS A 42 4.08 8.80 7.68
N VAL A 43 4.86 9.84 7.37
CA VAL A 43 6.15 10.11 8.02
C VAL A 43 5.95 10.52 9.48
N THR A 44 4.94 11.34 9.77
CA THR A 44 4.57 11.69 11.14
C THR A 44 4.20 10.45 11.95
N HIS A 45 3.36 9.58 11.41
CA HIS A 45 2.96 8.34 12.09
C HIS A 45 4.14 7.39 12.34
N ALA A 46 5.07 7.26 11.37
CA ALA A 46 6.27 6.46 11.56
C ALA A 46 7.19 7.01 12.66
N ARG A 47 7.33 8.35 12.70
CA ARG A 47 8.15 9.04 13.71
C ARG A 47 7.56 8.87 15.11
N GLU A 48 6.26 9.04 15.26
CA GLU A 48 5.54 8.82 16.51
C GLU A 48 5.66 7.38 17.02
N ALA A 49 5.71 6.41 16.09
CA ALA A 49 5.89 4.99 16.40
C ALA A 49 7.37 4.59 16.61
N GLY A 50 8.32 5.51 16.54
CA GLY A 50 9.76 5.22 16.69
C GLY A 50 10.35 4.35 15.58
N LEU A 51 9.73 4.32 14.39
CA LEU A 51 10.18 3.49 13.27
C LEU A 51 11.28 4.16 12.47
N PRO A 52 12.24 3.39 11.93
CA PRO A 52 13.18 3.87 10.93
C PRO A 52 12.47 4.45 9.70
N ILE A 53 12.95 5.58 9.18
CA ILE A 53 12.38 6.26 8.02
C ILE A 53 13.46 6.45 6.98
N ARG A 54 13.12 6.19 5.70
CA ARG A 54 13.95 6.55 4.54
C ARG A 54 13.15 7.45 3.61
N ILE A 55 13.65 8.66 3.38
CA ILE A 55 13.07 9.60 2.43
C ILE A 55 13.83 9.47 1.12
N ILE A 56 13.17 9.02 0.07
CA ILE A 56 13.71 8.82 -1.26
C ILE A 56 12.98 9.75 -2.24
N PRO A 57 13.44 11.00 -2.41
CA PRO A 57 12.77 11.95 -3.30
C PRO A 57 12.76 11.45 -4.74
N HIS A 58 11.61 11.58 -5.41
CA HIS A 58 11.49 11.33 -6.84
C HIS A 58 11.70 12.63 -7.62
N THR A 59 12.56 12.59 -8.62
CA THR A 59 12.81 13.74 -9.51
C THR A 59 11.97 13.60 -10.77
N LYS A 60 11.32 14.69 -11.20
CA LYS A 60 10.53 14.70 -12.45
C LYS A 60 11.41 14.28 -13.65
N GLY A 61 10.96 13.26 -14.37
CA GLY A 61 11.70 12.72 -15.53
C GLY A 61 12.77 11.69 -15.14
N GLU A 62 12.90 11.35 -13.89
CA GLU A 62 13.79 10.27 -13.44
C GLU A 62 13.34 8.93 -14.04
N ASP A 63 14.30 8.15 -14.51
CA ASP A 63 14.07 6.80 -15.01
C ASP A 63 13.49 5.92 -13.87
N ARG A 64 12.46 5.16 -14.22
CA ARG A 64 11.70 4.34 -13.25
C ARG A 64 12.61 3.32 -12.56
N GLU A 65 13.44 2.60 -13.32
CA GLU A 65 14.32 1.58 -12.76
C GLU A 65 15.44 2.20 -11.92
N ALA A 66 15.95 3.38 -12.31
CA ALA A 66 16.92 4.10 -11.51
C ALA A 66 16.34 4.53 -10.15
N TYR A 67 15.08 4.99 -10.13
CA TYR A 67 14.37 5.31 -8.89
C TYR A 67 14.15 4.04 -8.04
N ASP A 68 13.70 2.95 -8.65
CA ASP A 68 13.46 1.69 -7.96
C ASP A 68 14.74 1.07 -7.36
N LYS A 69 15.89 1.26 -7.99
CA LYS A 69 17.19 0.87 -7.42
C LYS A 69 17.49 1.62 -6.11
N LYS A 70 17.11 2.90 -6.01
CA LYS A 70 17.22 3.65 -4.75
C LYS A 70 16.28 3.10 -3.68
N ILE A 71 15.02 2.80 -4.06
CA ILE A 71 14.04 2.17 -3.16
C ILE A 71 14.57 0.82 -2.68
N HIS A 72 15.07 -0.02 -3.59
CA HIS A 72 15.63 -1.34 -3.28
C HIS A 72 16.79 -1.24 -2.28
N ALA A 73 17.71 -0.33 -2.49
CA ALA A 73 18.83 -0.11 -1.57
C ALA A 73 18.34 0.30 -0.17
N ALA A 74 17.33 1.19 -0.10
CA ALA A 74 16.74 1.60 1.16
C ALA A 74 16.02 0.44 1.88
N ILE A 75 15.37 -0.45 1.12
CA ILE A 75 14.74 -1.67 1.67
C ILE A 75 15.80 -2.59 2.28
N LEU A 76 16.89 -2.87 1.55
CA LEU A 76 17.96 -3.73 2.04
C LEU A 76 18.63 -3.17 3.30
N ASP A 77 18.80 -1.86 3.37
CA ASP A 77 19.31 -1.17 4.57
C ASP A 77 18.36 -1.35 5.77
N LEU A 78 17.05 -1.15 5.59
CA LEU A 78 16.05 -1.40 6.64
C LEU A 78 15.98 -2.87 7.07
N MET A 79 16.33 -3.79 6.19
CA MET A 79 16.40 -5.24 6.45
C MET A 79 17.74 -5.68 7.05
N GLU A 80 18.69 -4.78 7.28
CA GLU A 80 20.05 -5.13 7.69
C GLU A 80 20.72 -6.13 6.71
N ASN A 81 20.49 -5.93 5.41
CA ASN A 81 20.97 -6.79 4.31
C ASN A 81 20.51 -8.26 4.39
N LYS A 82 19.41 -8.56 5.08
CA LYS A 82 18.79 -9.89 5.07
C LYS A 82 18.16 -10.19 3.70
N LYS A 83 17.88 -11.49 3.43
CA LYS A 83 17.32 -11.91 2.14
C LYS A 83 15.92 -11.32 1.91
N PRO A 84 15.59 -10.86 0.68
CA PRO A 84 14.27 -10.34 0.30
C PRO A 84 13.10 -11.26 0.71
N THR A 85 13.24 -12.56 0.57
CA THR A 85 12.20 -13.57 0.90
C THR A 85 11.67 -13.50 2.34
N THR A 86 12.26 -12.71 3.23
CA THR A 86 11.85 -12.58 4.63
C THR A 86 10.99 -11.37 4.91
N CYS A 87 10.64 -10.56 3.89
CA CYS A 87 9.96 -9.29 4.06
C CYS A 87 8.87 -9.08 3.00
N VAL A 88 7.75 -8.49 3.42
CA VAL A 88 6.69 -8.01 2.54
C VAL A 88 6.80 -6.50 2.36
N LEU A 89 6.64 -6.01 1.15
CA LEU A 89 6.54 -4.59 0.84
C LEU A 89 5.06 -4.19 0.86
N ALA A 90 4.69 -3.42 1.85
CA ALA A 90 3.31 -3.02 2.12
C ALA A 90 3.05 -1.62 1.53
N CYS A 91 2.49 -1.57 0.31
CA CYS A 91 2.11 -0.33 -0.35
C CYS A 91 0.78 0.19 0.21
N MET A 92 0.83 1.33 0.90
CA MET A 92 -0.32 1.99 1.52
C MET A 92 -0.42 3.42 1.01
N GLY A 93 -0.96 3.58 -0.22
CA GLY A 93 -0.99 4.86 -0.92
C GLY A 93 0.36 5.23 -1.51
N TRP A 94 1.08 4.27 -2.03
CA TRP A 94 2.25 4.47 -2.89
C TRP A 94 1.78 4.88 -4.28
N MET A 95 2.37 5.93 -4.84
CA MET A 95 1.86 6.59 -6.05
C MET A 95 2.75 6.38 -7.29
N PHE A 96 3.78 5.55 -7.19
CA PHE A 96 4.71 5.29 -8.29
C PHE A 96 4.55 3.87 -8.78
N LEU A 97 4.62 3.70 -10.11
CA LEU A 97 4.66 2.37 -10.72
C LEU A 97 6.08 1.80 -10.60
N PHE A 98 6.17 0.56 -10.20
CA PHE A 98 7.44 -0.15 -10.16
C PHE A 98 7.87 -0.62 -11.56
N SER A 99 9.18 -0.64 -11.81
CA SER A 99 9.75 -1.21 -13.01
C SER A 99 9.63 -2.74 -13.03
N PRO A 100 9.67 -3.38 -14.22
CA PRO A 100 9.72 -4.85 -14.31
C PRO A 100 10.89 -5.46 -13.52
N TRP A 101 12.04 -4.77 -13.50
CA TRP A 101 13.20 -5.17 -12.70
C TRP A 101 12.86 -5.27 -11.21
N PHE A 102 12.19 -4.26 -10.63
CA PHE A 102 11.82 -4.26 -9.22
C PHE A 102 10.78 -5.34 -8.90
N VAL A 103 9.75 -5.45 -9.76
CA VAL A 103 8.70 -6.47 -9.61
C VAL A 103 9.29 -7.88 -9.66
N SER A 104 10.29 -8.14 -10.54
CA SER A 104 10.93 -9.44 -10.63
C SER A 104 11.68 -9.85 -9.37
N ILE A 105 12.39 -8.89 -8.72
CA ILE A 105 13.13 -9.13 -7.47
C ILE A 105 12.17 -9.38 -6.29
N TRP A 106 11.08 -8.62 -6.23
CA TRP A 106 10.10 -8.67 -5.15
C TRP A 106 8.83 -9.43 -5.54
N LYS A 107 8.96 -10.38 -6.47
CA LYS A 107 7.84 -11.18 -6.97
C LYS A 107 7.05 -11.79 -5.83
N ASN A 108 5.72 -11.61 -5.86
CA ASN A 108 4.79 -12.08 -4.84
C ASN A 108 5.05 -11.51 -3.43
N GLN A 109 5.76 -10.40 -3.30
CA GLN A 109 6.07 -9.79 -1.99
C GLN A 109 5.63 -8.32 -1.91
N ILE A 110 5.05 -7.76 -2.97
CA ILE A 110 4.56 -6.39 -3.00
C ILE A 110 3.04 -6.43 -2.86
N LEU A 111 2.54 -5.99 -1.72
CA LEU A 111 1.12 -5.97 -1.38
C LEU A 111 0.59 -4.55 -1.53
N ASN A 112 -0.38 -4.35 -2.42
CA ASN A 112 -1.02 -3.05 -2.63
C ASN A 112 -2.47 -3.05 -2.19
N ILE A 113 -2.97 -1.87 -1.82
CA ILE A 113 -4.39 -1.63 -1.59
C ILE A 113 -4.89 -0.57 -2.58
N HIS A 114 -5.93 -0.92 -3.32
CA HIS A 114 -6.55 -0.08 -4.33
C HIS A 114 -8.01 0.23 -3.96
N PRO A 115 -8.45 1.52 -4.04
CA PRO A 115 -9.75 1.94 -3.53
C PRO A 115 -10.89 1.76 -4.55
N SER A 116 -10.91 0.61 -5.24
CA SER A 116 -12.03 0.18 -6.08
C SER A 116 -12.16 -1.34 -6.09
N LEU A 117 -13.21 -1.85 -6.75
CA LEU A 117 -13.40 -3.28 -7.01
C LEU A 117 -12.72 -3.66 -8.32
N LEU A 118 -11.41 -3.92 -8.28
CA LEU A 118 -10.67 -4.37 -9.47
C LEU A 118 -11.33 -5.58 -10.15
N PRO A 119 -11.31 -5.67 -11.49
CA PRO A 119 -10.55 -4.86 -12.44
C PRO A 119 -11.21 -3.53 -12.82
N LYS A 120 -12.31 -3.11 -12.17
CA LYS A 120 -12.94 -1.82 -12.45
C LYS A 120 -12.13 -0.67 -11.84
N HIS A 121 -12.03 0.44 -12.59
CA HIS A 121 -11.43 1.69 -12.14
C HIS A 121 -9.98 1.56 -11.60
N PRO A 122 -9.04 0.97 -12.38
CA PRO A 122 -7.63 0.91 -12.01
C PRO A 122 -6.99 2.31 -12.04
N GLY A 123 -5.84 2.45 -11.40
CA GLY A 123 -5.05 3.68 -11.42
C GLY A 123 -5.59 4.78 -10.50
N ALA A 124 -5.22 6.02 -10.82
CA ALA A 124 -5.57 7.18 -10.02
C ALA A 124 -7.05 7.56 -10.14
N HIS A 125 -7.57 8.29 -9.13
CA HIS A 125 -8.92 8.86 -9.12
C HIS A 125 -10.08 7.85 -9.10
N ALA A 126 -9.88 6.64 -8.60
CA ALA A 126 -10.88 5.57 -8.59
C ALA A 126 -12.26 6.01 -8.06
N HIS A 127 -12.32 6.75 -6.95
CA HIS A 127 -13.61 7.23 -6.40
C HIS A 127 -14.36 8.15 -7.38
N ALA A 128 -13.66 9.06 -8.05
CA ALA A 128 -14.28 9.95 -9.04
C ALA A 128 -14.80 9.15 -10.25
N LEU A 129 -14.05 8.14 -10.70
CA LEU A 129 -14.44 7.27 -11.79
C LEU A 129 -15.66 6.42 -11.44
N VAL A 130 -15.74 5.89 -10.21
CA VAL A 130 -16.90 5.16 -9.70
C VAL A 130 -18.16 6.02 -9.74
N LEU A 131 -18.09 7.27 -9.24
CA LEU A 131 -19.22 8.20 -9.25
C LEU A 131 -19.61 8.62 -10.67
N ALA A 132 -18.64 8.90 -11.53
CA ALA A 132 -18.89 9.28 -12.93
C ALA A 132 -19.56 8.12 -13.71
N ALA A 133 -19.20 6.88 -13.42
CA ALA A 133 -19.81 5.67 -13.99
C ALA A 133 -21.19 5.32 -13.39
N LYS A 134 -21.66 6.09 -12.40
CA LYS A 134 -22.93 5.83 -11.67
C LYS A 134 -23.02 4.41 -11.13
N GLU A 135 -21.90 3.87 -10.66
CA GLU A 135 -21.88 2.55 -10.03
C GLU A 135 -22.71 2.59 -8.75
N THR A 136 -23.39 1.51 -8.44
CA THR A 136 -24.17 1.34 -7.19
C THR A 136 -23.35 0.72 -6.07
N GLU A 137 -22.20 0.12 -6.41
CA GLU A 137 -21.25 -0.49 -5.49
C GLU A 137 -19.84 0.03 -5.78
N SER A 138 -19.06 0.19 -4.73
CA SER A 138 -17.62 0.42 -4.73
C SER A 138 -16.96 -0.45 -3.66
N GLY A 139 -15.71 -0.19 -3.34
CA GLY A 139 -15.03 -0.92 -2.29
C GLY A 139 -13.52 -0.78 -2.38
N MET A 140 -12.83 -1.76 -1.82
CA MET A 140 -11.38 -1.84 -1.90
C MET A 140 -10.94 -3.21 -2.37
N THR A 141 -9.74 -3.25 -2.97
CA THR A 141 -9.06 -4.47 -3.38
C THR A 141 -7.65 -4.49 -2.79
N ILE A 142 -7.29 -5.56 -2.11
CA ILE A 142 -5.90 -5.85 -1.74
C ILE A 142 -5.39 -6.89 -2.72
N HIS A 143 -4.30 -6.59 -3.39
CA HIS A 143 -3.73 -7.42 -4.44
C HIS A 143 -2.20 -7.40 -4.41
N LEU A 144 -1.59 -8.38 -5.04
CA LEU A 144 -0.16 -8.37 -5.33
C LEU A 144 0.12 -7.45 -6.51
N ILE A 145 1.27 -6.80 -6.50
CA ILE A 145 1.71 -6.03 -7.67
C ILE A 145 2.41 -6.96 -8.65
N ASP A 146 2.04 -6.82 -9.92
CA ASP A 146 2.73 -7.34 -11.09
C ASP A 146 3.24 -6.20 -11.99
N GLU A 147 3.61 -6.49 -13.22
CA GLU A 147 4.14 -5.49 -14.16
C GLU A 147 3.06 -4.56 -14.75
N GLY A 148 1.78 -4.89 -14.57
CA GLY A 148 0.64 -4.11 -15.05
C GLY A 148 0.14 -3.10 -14.03
N LEU A 149 -0.78 -2.22 -14.47
CA LEU A 149 -1.43 -1.26 -13.58
C LEU A 149 -2.63 -1.92 -12.88
N ASP A 150 -2.47 -2.23 -11.60
CA ASP A 150 -3.48 -2.86 -10.74
C ASP A 150 -4.05 -4.19 -11.29
N THR A 151 -3.23 -4.96 -12.02
CA THR A 151 -3.62 -6.22 -12.68
C THR A 151 -3.21 -7.47 -11.91
N GLY A 152 -2.44 -7.34 -10.86
CA GLY A 152 -1.90 -8.46 -10.12
C GLY A 152 -2.93 -9.27 -9.33
N THR A 153 -2.51 -10.38 -8.80
CA THR A 153 -3.38 -11.35 -8.12
C THR A 153 -4.17 -10.72 -6.97
N ILE A 154 -5.48 -10.76 -7.05
CA ILE A 154 -6.39 -10.27 -6.01
C ILE A 154 -6.38 -11.25 -4.83
N LEU A 155 -6.13 -10.74 -3.63
CA LEU A 155 -6.16 -11.50 -2.39
C LEU A 155 -7.49 -11.31 -1.64
N VAL A 156 -7.95 -10.06 -1.53
CA VAL A 156 -9.19 -9.71 -0.84
C VAL A 156 -9.88 -8.55 -1.53
N GLN A 157 -11.19 -8.64 -1.68
CA GLN A 157 -12.06 -7.52 -2.04
C GLN A 157 -13.16 -7.34 -1.01
N LYS A 158 -13.49 -6.09 -0.68
CA LYS A 158 -14.63 -5.74 0.17
C LYS A 158 -15.45 -4.63 -0.46
N LYS A 159 -16.75 -4.82 -0.46
CA LYS A 159 -17.73 -3.93 -1.08
C LYS A 159 -18.33 -2.94 -0.10
N CYS A 160 -18.73 -1.78 -0.59
CA CYS A 160 -19.64 -0.86 0.06
C CYS A 160 -20.62 -0.27 -0.96
N SER A 161 -21.78 0.19 -0.48
CA SER A 161 -22.75 0.88 -1.32
C SER A 161 -22.25 2.25 -1.75
N VAL A 162 -22.62 2.66 -2.95
CA VAL A 162 -22.53 4.05 -3.43
C VAL A 162 -23.94 4.64 -3.39
N TYR A 163 -24.08 5.79 -2.75
CA TYR A 163 -25.37 6.47 -2.60
C TYR A 163 -25.52 7.58 -3.64
N PRO A 164 -26.76 7.94 -4.03
CA PRO A 164 -26.99 8.97 -5.06
C PRO A 164 -26.43 10.35 -4.71
N ASP A 165 -26.27 10.65 -3.44
CA ASP A 165 -25.77 11.91 -2.89
C ASP A 165 -24.27 11.85 -2.50
N ASP A 166 -23.57 10.75 -2.83
CA ASP A 166 -22.15 10.65 -2.52
C ASP A 166 -21.31 11.66 -3.29
N THR A 167 -20.41 12.29 -2.56
CA THR A 167 -19.25 13.00 -3.11
C THR A 167 -18.02 12.08 -3.11
N VAL A 168 -16.94 12.52 -3.76
CA VAL A 168 -15.65 11.81 -3.73
C VAL A 168 -15.19 11.62 -2.29
N GLU A 169 -15.39 12.61 -1.42
CA GLU A 169 -14.97 12.60 -0.02
C GLU A 169 -15.78 11.60 0.81
N THR A 170 -17.11 11.55 0.64
CA THR A 170 -17.97 10.62 1.41
C THR A 170 -17.75 9.18 1.00
N LEU A 171 -17.63 8.91 -0.31
CA LEU A 171 -17.28 7.59 -0.81
C LEU A 171 -15.89 7.16 -0.35
N LYS A 172 -14.89 8.06 -0.46
CA LYS A 172 -13.53 7.82 0.01
C LYS A 172 -13.49 7.46 1.49
N ALA A 173 -14.21 8.20 2.34
CA ALA A 173 -14.26 7.93 3.78
C ALA A 173 -14.86 6.55 4.07
N ARG A 174 -15.86 6.11 3.29
CA ARG A 174 -16.49 4.79 3.41
C ARG A 174 -15.54 3.67 3.00
N VAL A 175 -14.89 3.79 1.85
CA VAL A 175 -13.89 2.82 1.36
C VAL A 175 -12.71 2.74 2.31
N GLN A 176 -12.23 3.87 2.82
CA GLN A 176 -11.08 3.95 3.72
C GLN A 176 -11.31 3.21 5.04
N LYS A 177 -12.56 3.13 5.54
CA LYS A 177 -12.90 2.29 6.70
C LYS A 177 -12.64 0.80 6.41
N LEU A 178 -12.99 0.33 5.22
CA LEU A 178 -12.72 -1.04 4.79
C LEU A 178 -11.21 -1.28 4.65
N GLU A 179 -10.48 -0.33 4.09
CA GLU A 179 -9.02 -0.41 3.95
C GLU A 179 -8.34 -0.55 5.33
N CYS A 180 -8.71 0.31 6.28
CA CYS A 180 -8.18 0.29 7.65
C CYS A 180 -8.54 -1.00 8.41
N GLU A 181 -9.68 -1.59 8.12
CA GLU A 181 -10.12 -2.84 8.73
C GLU A 181 -9.38 -4.05 8.15
N TRP A 182 -9.23 -4.11 6.81
CA TRP A 182 -8.83 -5.34 6.14
C TRP A 182 -7.34 -5.43 5.83
N TYR A 183 -6.65 -4.32 5.63
CA TYR A 183 -5.21 -4.38 5.33
C TYR A 183 -4.39 -5.02 6.46
N PRO A 184 -4.61 -4.69 7.77
CA PRO A 184 -3.93 -5.38 8.85
C PRO A 184 -4.23 -6.88 8.91
N LYS A 185 -5.49 -7.27 8.62
CA LYS A 185 -5.91 -8.69 8.59
C LYS A 185 -5.17 -9.47 7.50
N VAL A 186 -4.99 -8.87 6.32
CA VAL A 186 -4.24 -9.50 5.24
C VAL A 186 -2.76 -9.59 5.59
N LEU A 187 -2.16 -8.54 6.16
CA LEU A 187 -0.79 -8.60 6.66
C LEU A 187 -0.57 -9.73 7.67
N GLN A 188 -1.57 -10.02 8.52
CA GLN A 188 -1.46 -11.08 9.52
C GLN A 188 -1.36 -12.48 8.89
N ILE A 189 -2.07 -12.73 7.78
CA ILE A 189 -2.23 -14.07 7.21
C ILE A 189 -1.41 -14.30 5.94
N TYR A 190 -0.95 -13.24 5.27
CA TYR A 190 -0.37 -13.31 3.94
C TYR A 190 0.81 -14.28 3.79
N PRO A 191 1.78 -14.37 4.69
CA PRO A 191 2.91 -15.28 4.53
C PRO A 191 2.55 -16.75 4.56
N SER A 192 1.40 -17.09 5.15
CA SER A 192 0.91 -18.47 5.22
C SER A 192 0.24 -18.93 3.93
N ALA A 193 -0.10 -18.01 3.03
CA ALA A 193 -0.79 -18.31 1.78
C ALA A 193 0.14 -18.46 0.57
N CYS A 194 1.44 -18.19 0.73
CA CYS A 194 2.44 -18.18 -0.36
C CYS A 194 3.46 -19.32 -0.27
N THR A 195 3.27 -20.30 0.63
CA THR A 195 4.10 -21.53 0.72
C THR A 195 3.52 -22.67 -0.09
#